data_e7fdba9dd7b1a86decc6bdfacb901718
#
_entry.id   e7fdba9dd7b1a86decc6bdfacb901718
#
_cell.length_a   1.000
_cell.length_b   1.000
_cell.length_c   1.000
_cell.angle_alpha   90.00
_cell.angle_beta   90.00
_cell.angle_gamma   90.00
#
_symmetry.space_group_name_H-M   'P 1'
#
loop_
_entity.id
_entity.type
_entity.pdbx_description
1 polymer ?
#
loop_
_entity_poly.entity_id
_entity_poly.type
_entity_poly.pdbx_seq_one_letter_code
_entity_poly.pdbx_strand_id
1 'polypeptide(L)'
;MSTHTAHKVVVIKDPADAAYGFGAGHPFGTDRHDAFHAELAATGVADQVDFATARVASRDELLRFHTDRYIDFVEMACRSDAGTLDGGDTPAFAGLYEAAATVAGATLNLVDALMTGRARRAFVPIGGLHHAGRDHAAGFCVFNDCGIA
;
A
#
# COMPACT_ATOMS: atom_id res chain seq x y z
N MET A 1 -13.02 25.30 29.15
CA MET A 1 -13.42 25.13 27.72
C MET A 1 -12.34 24.33 27.03
N SER A 2 -12.58 23.05 26.76
CA SER A 2 -11.62 22.18 26.09
C SER A 2 -11.64 22.53 24.60
N THR A 3 -10.58 23.15 24.10
CA THR A 3 -10.41 23.36 22.65
C THR A 3 -10.21 21.97 22.03
N HIS A 4 -11.27 21.42 21.43
CA HIS A 4 -11.18 20.26 20.58
C HIS A 4 -10.34 20.67 19.36
N THR A 5 -9.05 20.44 19.43
CA THR A 5 -8.20 20.50 18.24
C THR A 5 -8.72 19.40 17.31
N ALA A 6 -9.40 19.77 16.25
CA ALA A 6 -9.87 18.80 15.26
C ALA A 6 -8.63 18.14 14.63
N HIS A 7 -8.40 16.88 14.98
CA HIS A 7 -7.32 16.10 14.36
C HIS A 7 -7.63 15.96 12.87
N LYS A 8 -6.75 16.46 12.02
CA LYS A 8 -6.83 16.25 10.58
C LYS A 8 -6.72 14.75 10.26
N VAL A 9 -7.21 14.36 9.10
CA VAL A 9 -6.96 13.03 8.54
C VAL A 9 -5.52 12.97 8.08
N VAL A 10 -4.78 11.92 8.40
CA VAL A 10 -3.44 11.69 7.86
C VAL A 10 -3.54 10.86 6.59
N VAL A 11 -2.95 11.33 5.51
CA VAL A 11 -3.00 10.69 4.18
C VAL A 11 -1.57 10.38 3.74
N ILE A 12 -1.36 9.17 3.24
CA ILE A 12 -0.06 8.83 2.61
C ILE A 12 0.09 9.62 1.31
N LYS A 13 1.22 10.30 1.17
CA LYS A 13 1.66 10.96 -0.06
C LYS A 13 3.15 10.70 -0.26
N ASP A 14 3.47 9.69 -1.06
CA ASP A 14 4.83 9.26 -1.29
C ASP A 14 4.97 8.67 -2.70
N PRO A 15 5.95 9.09 -3.52
CA PRO A 15 6.20 8.47 -4.81
C PRO A 15 6.49 6.96 -4.75
N ALA A 16 7.03 6.47 -3.63
CA ALA A 16 7.27 5.04 -3.44
C ALA A 16 5.96 4.24 -3.32
N ASP A 17 4.90 4.82 -2.73
CA ASP A 17 3.56 4.23 -2.69
C ASP A 17 2.90 4.24 -4.09
N ALA A 18 3.20 5.27 -4.89
CA ALA A 18 2.74 5.38 -6.28
C ALA A 18 3.33 4.30 -7.21
N ALA A 19 4.44 3.66 -6.83
CA ALA A 19 5.09 2.63 -7.64
C ALA A 19 4.29 1.32 -7.72
N TYR A 20 3.31 1.11 -6.81
CA TYR A 20 2.45 -0.06 -6.87
C TYR A 20 1.38 0.10 -7.96
N GLY A 21 1.45 -0.77 -8.94
CA GLY A 21 0.52 -0.80 -10.07
C GLY A 21 1.12 -1.60 -11.21
N PHE A 22 0.36 -1.73 -12.28
CA PHE A 22 0.73 -2.58 -13.40
C PHE A 22 0.76 -1.76 -14.70
N GLY A 23 1.36 -2.32 -15.74
CA GLY A 23 1.65 -1.61 -16.99
C GLY A 23 0.42 -1.07 -17.72
N ALA A 24 0.67 -0.38 -18.82
CA ALA A 24 -0.36 0.28 -19.62
C ALA A 24 -1.49 -0.68 -20.03
N GLY A 25 -2.73 -0.24 -19.84
CA GLY A 25 -3.94 -1.04 -20.12
C GLY A 25 -4.41 -1.92 -18.96
N HIS A 26 -3.66 -2.01 -17.87
CA HIS A 26 -4.11 -2.72 -16.68
C HIS A 26 -5.07 -1.82 -15.84
N PRO A 27 -6.17 -2.38 -15.27
CA PRO A 27 -7.11 -1.59 -14.48
C PRO A 27 -6.51 -0.94 -13.23
N PHE A 28 -5.47 -1.54 -12.67
CA PHE A 28 -4.72 -0.99 -11.54
C PHE A 28 -3.42 -0.35 -12.05
N GLY A 29 -3.52 0.83 -12.66
CA GLY A 29 -2.37 1.59 -13.17
C GLY A 29 -1.64 2.37 -12.07
N THR A 30 -0.39 2.74 -12.34
CA THR A 30 0.46 3.54 -11.44
C THR A 30 0.05 5.02 -11.37
N ASP A 31 -0.84 5.48 -12.24
CA ASP A 31 -1.39 6.84 -12.28
C ASP A 31 -2.42 7.13 -11.16
N ARG A 32 -2.91 6.10 -10.47
CA ARG A 32 -3.96 6.21 -9.45
C ARG A 32 -3.56 7.12 -8.27
N HIS A 33 -2.33 7.02 -7.81
CA HIS A 33 -1.81 7.85 -6.72
C HIS A 33 -1.83 9.34 -7.11
N ASP A 34 -1.28 9.67 -8.27
CA ASP A 34 -1.21 11.06 -8.73
C ASP A 34 -2.59 11.64 -9.04
N ALA A 35 -3.48 10.84 -9.64
CA ALA A 35 -4.86 11.23 -9.90
C ALA A 35 -5.60 11.57 -8.59
N PHE A 36 -5.45 10.73 -7.56
CA PHE A 36 -6.03 10.98 -6.23
C PHE A 36 -5.51 12.29 -5.63
N HIS A 37 -4.20 12.51 -5.62
CA HIS A 37 -3.62 13.72 -5.03
C HIS A 37 -3.90 14.98 -5.84
N ALA A 38 -4.01 14.88 -7.16
CA ALA A 38 -4.44 15.99 -8.02
C ALA A 38 -5.87 16.42 -7.68
N GLU A 39 -6.79 15.47 -7.51
CA GLU A 39 -8.18 15.77 -7.14
C GLU A 39 -8.28 16.33 -5.71
N LEU A 40 -7.50 15.80 -4.78
CA LEU A 40 -7.43 16.30 -3.42
C LEU A 40 -7.00 17.77 -3.38
N ALA A 41 -6.05 18.15 -4.24
CA ALA A 41 -5.59 19.55 -4.38
C ALA A 41 -6.63 20.42 -5.08
N ALA A 42 -7.23 19.95 -6.17
CA ALA A 42 -8.20 20.69 -6.96
C ALA A 42 -9.48 21.05 -6.16
N THR A 43 -9.87 20.18 -5.24
CA THR A 43 -11.04 20.37 -4.36
C THR A 43 -10.74 21.18 -3.10
N GLY A 44 -9.48 21.56 -2.85
CA GLY A 44 -9.05 22.26 -1.63
C GLY A 44 -9.03 21.39 -0.36
N VAL A 45 -9.26 20.08 -0.49
CA VAL A 45 -9.22 19.13 0.64
C VAL A 45 -7.78 18.91 1.11
N ALA A 46 -6.79 19.08 0.24
CA ALA A 46 -5.37 18.96 0.59
C ALA A 46 -4.95 19.84 1.78
N ASP A 47 -5.56 21.02 1.93
CA ASP A 47 -5.27 21.95 3.06
C ASP A 47 -5.89 21.50 4.38
N GLN A 48 -6.80 20.51 4.32
CA GLN A 48 -7.55 19.99 5.47
C GLN A 48 -7.01 18.67 6.00
N VAL A 49 -5.98 18.11 5.36
CA VAL A 49 -5.32 16.85 5.76
C VAL A 49 -3.87 17.09 6.13
N ASP A 50 -3.29 16.16 6.87
CA ASP A 50 -1.85 16.07 7.08
C ASP A 50 -1.29 14.95 6.19
N PHE A 51 -0.10 15.14 5.64
CA PHE A 51 0.54 14.13 4.82
C PHE A 51 1.61 13.37 5.60
N ALA A 52 1.70 12.07 5.32
CA ALA A 52 2.76 11.20 5.82
C ALA A 52 3.41 10.44 4.65
N THR A 53 4.66 10.05 4.84
CA THR A 53 5.41 9.23 3.88
C THR A 53 5.17 7.74 4.12
N ALA A 54 5.36 6.94 3.08
CA ALA A 54 5.40 5.50 3.19
C ALA A 54 6.75 5.03 3.77
N ARG A 55 6.81 3.78 4.18
CA ARG A 55 8.03 3.02 4.47
C ARG A 55 7.89 1.62 3.87
N VAL A 56 8.97 0.93 3.71
CA VAL A 56 8.93 -0.47 3.30
C VAL A 56 8.62 -1.34 4.53
N ALA A 57 7.66 -2.25 4.44
CA ALA A 57 7.45 -3.26 5.46
C ALA A 57 8.63 -4.24 5.48
N SER A 58 9.09 -4.60 6.67
CA SER A 58 10.12 -5.62 6.84
C SER A 58 9.54 -7.01 6.57
N ARG A 59 10.44 -7.99 6.29
CA ARG A 59 10.03 -9.38 6.14
C ARG A 59 9.27 -9.90 7.37
N ASP A 60 9.71 -9.54 8.58
CA ASP A 60 9.04 -9.94 9.82
C ASP A 60 7.62 -9.37 9.92
N GLU A 61 7.40 -8.16 9.41
CA GLU A 61 6.07 -7.57 9.34
C GLU A 61 5.18 -8.31 8.31
N LEU A 62 5.71 -8.63 7.14
CA LEU A 62 4.99 -9.43 6.14
C LEU A 62 4.60 -10.81 6.69
N LEU A 63 5.46 -11.42 7.50
CA LEU A 63 5.22 -12.71 8.16
C LEU A 63 4.09 -12.69 9.21
N ARG A 64 3.60 -11.54 9.63
CA ARG A 64 2.41 -11.45 10.50
C ARG A 64 1.17 -12.06 9.84
N PHE A 65 1.09 -11.99 8.53
CA PHE A 65 -0.03 -12.52 7.75
C PHE A 65 0.39 -13.60 6.76
N HIS A 66 1.44 -13.36 5.98
CA HIS A 66 1.85 -14.25 4.90
C HIS A 66 2.77 -15.36 5.39
N THR A 67 2.77 -16.48 4.64
CA THR A 67 3.73 -17.57 4.88
C THR A 67 5.10 -17.19 4.32
N ASP A 68 6.16 -17.69 4.96
CA ASP A 68 7.54 -17.50 4.53
C ASP A 68 7.75 -17.96 3.08
N ARG A 69 7.21 -19.13 2.74
CA ARG A 69 7.26 -19.70 1.39
C ARG A 69 6.60 -18.79 0.34
N TYR A 70 5.51 -18.12 0.70
CA TYR A 70 4.84 -17.21 -0.24
C TYR A 70 5.67 -15.95 -0.48
N ILE A 71 6.26 -15.38 0.56
CA ILE A 71 7.15 -14.23 0.45
C ILE A 71 8.34 -14.55 -0.45
N ASP A 72 8.97 -15.70 -0.27
CA ASP A 72 10.06 -16.19 -1.14
C ASP A 72 9.61 -16.37 -2.59
N PHE A 73 8.41 -16.92 -2.80
CA PHE A 73 7.83 -17.09 -4.13
C PHE A 73 7.66 -15.73 -4.84
N VAL A 74 7.09 -14.73 -4.16
CA VAL A 74 6.91 -13.38 -4.74
C VAL A 74 8.24 -12.76 -5.09
N GLU A 75 9.22 -12.83 -4.18
CA GLU A 75 10.55 -12.26 -4.39
C GLU A 75 11.25 -12.92 -5.60
N MET A 76 11.20 -14.24 -5.71
CA MET A 76 11.80 -14.97 -6.81
C MET A 76 11.08 -14.67 -8.13
N ALA A 77 9.75 -14.68 -8.16
CA ALA A 77 8.96 -14.41 -9.35
C ALA A 77 9.20 -12.99 -9.88
N CYS A 78 9.28 -12.00 -9.00
CA CYS A 78 9.57 -10.62 -9.39
C CYS A 78 11.00 -10.44 -9.93
N ARG A 79 11.98 -11.18 -9.42
CA ARG A 79 13.36 -11.15 -9.93
C ARG A 79 13.52 -11.79 -11.31
N SER A 80 12.72 -12.82 -11.59
CA SER A 80 12.80 -13.57 -12.85
C SER A 80 11.87 -13.05 -13.93
N ASP A 81 11.07 -12.02 -13.64
CA ASP A 81 10.03 -11.49 -14.54
C ASP A 81 9.08 -12.60 -15.04
N ALA A 82 8.65 -13.47 -14.12
CA ALA A 82 8.06 -14.78 -14.41
C ALA A 82 6.53 -14.75 -14.50
N GLY A 83 5.99 -14.02 -15.46
CA GLY A 83 4.56 -14.11 -15.81
C GLY A 83 3.65 -13.48 -14.75
N THR A 84 2.76 -14.26 -14.12
CA THR A 84 1.79 -13.78 -13.13
C THR A 84 1.92 -14.52 -11.80
N LEU A 85 1.63 -13.83 -10.69
CA LEU A 85 1.70 -14.40 -9.34
C LEU A 85 0.51 -15.29 -8.99
N ASP A 86 -0.62 -15.11 -9.67
CA ASP A 86 -1.89 -15.79 -9.41
C ASP A 86 -2.37 -16.65 -10.59
N GLY A 87 -1.56 -16.76 -11.64
CA GLY A 87 -1.95 -17.43 -12.89
C GLY A 87 -3.00 -16.67 -13.71
N GLY A 88 -3.31 -15.43 -13.33
CA GLY A 88 -4.32 -14.56 -13.93
C GLY A 88 -3.78 -13.18 -14.28
N ASP A 89 -4.21 -12.19 -13.56
CA ASP A 89 -4.05 -10.78 -13.89
C ASP A 89 -3.21 -9.97 -12.87
N THR A 90 -2.36 -10.65 -12.08
CA THR A 90 -1.37 -10.04 -11.19
C THR A 90 0.04 -10.31 -11.72
N PRO A 91 0.54 -9.50 -12.69
CA PRO A 91 1.86 -9.70 -13.29
C PRO A 91 3.01 -9.59 -12.29
N ALA A 92 4.02 -10.45 -12.44
CA ALA A 92 5.28 -10.35 -11.70
C ALA A 92 6.32 -9.61 -12.56
N PHE A 93 6.97 -8.60 -11.98
CA PHE A 93 8.04 -7.83 -12.64
C PHE A 93 9.02 -7.27 -11.61
N ALA A 94 10.19 -6.86 -12.06
CA ALA A 94 11.22 -6.28 -11.20
C ALA A 94 10.71 -5.01 -10.50
N GLY A 95 10.82 -4.96 -9.16
CA GLY A 95 10.36 -3.84 -8.33
C GLY A 95 8.95 -4.01 -7.75
N LEU A 96 8.16 -4.99 -8.20
CA LEU A 96 6.81 -5.20 -7.65
C LEU A 96 6.84 -5.64 -6.18
N TYR A 97 7.82 -6.48 -5.79
CA TYR A 97 7.98 -6.89 -4.38
C TYR A 97 8.15 -5.68 -3.46
N GLU A 98 9.07 -4.79 -3.81
CA GLU A 98 9.36 -3.57 -3.05
C GLU A 98 8.17 -2.63 -3.03
N ALA A 99 7.47 -2.46 -4.15
CA ALA A 99 6.27 -1.64 -4.23
C ALA A 99 5.15 -2.20 -3.33
N ALA A 100 4.91 -3.52 -3.36
CA ALA A 100 3.91 -4.18 -2.52
C ALA A 100 4.27 -4.10 -1.03
N ALA A 101 5.55 -4.28 -0.68
CA ALA A 101 6.03 -4.11 0.69
C ALA A 101 5.92 -2.64 1.17
N THR A 102 6.05 -1.68 0.25
CA THR A 102 5.85 -0.25 0.55
C THR A 102 4.39 0.04 0.88
N VAL A 103 3.43 -0.50 0.14
CA VAL A 103 2.00 -0.34 0.46
C VAL A 103 1.68 -0.92 1.83
N ALA A 104 2.17 -2.11 2.15
CA ALA A 104 2.02 -2.70 3.48
C ALA A 104 2.65 -1.83 4.58
N GLY A 105 3.86 -1.31 4.34
CA GLY A 105 4.55 -0.41 5.25
C GLY A 105 3.86 0.95 5.42
N ALA A 106 3.22 1.48 4.38
CA ALA A 106 2.40 2.68 4.44
C ALA A 106 1.19 2.50 5.37
N THR A 107 0.49 1.37 5.23
CA THR A 107 -0.63 1.00 6.11
C THR A 107 -0.15 0.88 7.56
N LEU A 108 0.94 0.16 7.82
CA LEU A 108 1.52 0.02 9.16
C LEU A 108 1.93 1.36 9.77
N ASN A 109 2.53 2.26 8.98
CA ASN A 109 2.90 3.59 9.46
C ASN A 109 1.69 4.40 9.96
N LEU A 110 0.56 4.29 9.26
CA LEU A 110 -0.67 4.95 9.69
C LEU A 110 -1.34 4.25 10.87
N VAL A 111 -1.28 2.92 10.94
CA VAL A 111 -1.74 2.17 12.12
C VAL A 111 -0.95 2.59 13.36
N ASP A 112 0.36 2.71 13.27
CA ASP A 112 1.21 3.21 14.36
C ASP A 112 0.84 4.65 14.77
N ALA A 113 0.49 5.50 13.81
CA ALA A 113 0.04 6.86 14.10
C ALA A 113 -1.31 6.89 14.85
N LEU A 114 -2.23 5.99 14.49
CA LEU A 114 -3.52 5.82 15.18
C LEU A 114 -3.33 5.26 16.60
N MET A 115 -2.54 4.21 16.75
CA MET A 115 -2.31 3.51 18.01
C MET A 115 -1.57 4.38 19.04
N THR A 116 -0.68 5.26 18.57
CA THR A 116 0.04 6.20 19.44
C THR A 116 -0.71 7.51 19.69
N GLY A 117 -1.91 7.68 19.15
CA GLY A 117 -2.73 8.88 19.30
C GLY A 117 -2.25 10.10 18.51
N ARG A 118 -1.26 9.93 17.62
CA ARG A 118 -0.78 11.00 16.73
C ARG A 118 -1.81 11.34 15.65
N ALA A 119 -2.69 10.42 15.32
CA ALA A 119 -3.81 10.61 14.42
C ALA A 119 -5.08 9.96 14.98
N ARG A 120 -6.25 10.39 14.53
CA ARG A 120 -7.55 9.74 14.81
C ARG A 120 -8.16 9.09 13.59
N ARG A 121 -7.74 9.50 12.41
CA ARG A 121 -8.19 8.99 11.11
C ARG A 121 -7.03 9.03 10.14
N ALA A 122 -6.95 8.02 9.30
CA ALA A 122 -5.87 7.90 8.34
C ALA A 122 -6.38 7.27 7.04
N PHE A 123 -5.67 7.52 5.93
CA PHE A 123 -6.03 7.01 4.62
C PHE A 123 -4.79 6.67 3.79
N VAL A 124 -4.76 5.47 3.22
CA VAL A 124 -3.74 5.01 2.27
C VAL A 124 -4.39 4.92 0.88
N PRO A 125 -4.06 5.80 -0.07
CA PRO A 125 -4.75 5.84 -1.37
C PRO A 125 -4.59 4.57 -2.21
N ILE A 126 -3.45 3.89 -2.08
CA ILE A 126 -3.11 2.68 -2.83
C ILE A 126 -3.34 1.40 -2.01
N GLY A 127 -3.58 1.51 -0.71
CA GLY A 127 -3.81 0.40 0.20
C GLY A 127 -5.16 -0.30 0.01
N GLY A 128 -5.43 -1.27 0.86
CA GLY A 128 -6.64 -2.09 0.83
C GLY A 128 -6.49 -3.33 -0.05
N LEU A 129 -5.30 -3.91 -0.12
CA LEU A 129 -4.94 -5.06 -0.96
C LEU A 129 -5.42 -6.38 -0.32
N HIS A 130 -6.70 -6.46 0.01
CA HIS A 130 -7.31 -7.52 0.84
C HIS A 130 -7.60 -8.84 0.09
N HIS A 131 -7.46 -8.87 -1.23
CA HIS A 131 -7.67 -10.12 -1.99
C HIS A 131 -6.53 -11.13 -1.83
N ALA A 132 -5.32 -10.67 -1.50
CA ALA A 132 -4.20 -11.59 -1.25
C ALA A 132 -4.48 -12.48 -0.04
N GLY A 133 -4.32 -13.78 -0.21
CA GLY A 133 -4.38 -14.77 0.86
C GLY A 133 -3.06 -14.90 1.60
N ARG A 134 -3.01 -15.81 2.58
CA ARG A 134 -1.78 -16.04 3.35
C ARG A 134 -0.63 -16.57 2.50
N ASP A 135 -0.93 -17.30 1.46
CA ASP A 135 -0.01 -18.08 0.63
C ASP A 135 -0.21 -17.87 -0.88
N HIS A 136 -0.99 -16.88 -1.29
CA HIS A 136 -1.24 -16.59 -2.70
C HIS A 136 -1.62 -15.14 -2.96
N ALA A 137 -1.28 -14.65 -4.15
CA ALA A 137 -1.78 -13.39 -4.71
C ALA A 137 -3.16 -13.59 -5.34
N ALA A 138 -3.96 -12.56 -5.36
CA ALA A 138 -5.25 -12.55 -6.07
C ALA A 138 -5.73 -11.13 -6.35
N GLY A 139 -6.44 -10.91 -7.44
CA GLY A 139 -7.16 -9.67 -7.72
C GLY A 139 -6.29 -8.43 -7.63
N PHE A 140 -5.12 -8.45 -8.26
CA PHE A 140 -4.12 -7.37 -8.26
C PHE A 140 -3.42 -7.15 -6.90
N CYS A 141 -3.72 -7.96 -5.88
CA CYS A 141 -3.17 -7.84 -4.54
C CYS A 141 -2.02 -8.84 -4.35
N VAL A 142 -0.83 -8.32 -4.04
CA VAL A 142 0.37 -9.12 -3.77
C VAL A 142 0.50 -9.40 -2.27
N PHE A 143 0.64 -8.36 -1.44
CA PHE A 143 0.62 -8.49 0.00
C PHE A 143 -0.64 -7.86 0.59
N ASN A 144 -1.27 -8.55 1.52
CA ASN A 144 -2.49 -8.10 2.19
C ASN A 144 -2.14 -7.13 3.31
N ASP A 145 -2.10 -5.85 3.00
CA ASP A 145 -1.75 -4.80 3.96
C ASP A 145 -2.74 -4.74 5.15
N CYS A 146 -4.02 -5.04 4.91
CA CYS A 146 -5.03 -5.10 5.97
C CYS A 146 -4.81 -6.29 6.92
N GLY A 147 -4.38 -7.44 6.38
CA GLY A 147 -4.09 -8.63 7.18
C GLY A 147 -2.77 -8.52 7.97
N ILE A 148 -1.82 -7.72 7.50
CA ILE A 148 -0.53 -7.46 8.13
C ILE A 148 -0.69 -6.47 9.31
N ALA A 149 -1.59 -5.51 9.20
CA ALA A 149 -1.87 -4.47 10.18
C ALA A 149 -2.56 -5.00 11.43
#